data_d013ceb8546a0481c9466d77ad497921
#
_entry.id   d013ceb8546a0481c9466d77ad497921
#
_cell.length_a   1.000
_cell.length_b   1.000
_cell.length_c   1.000
_cell.angle_alpha   90.00
_cell.angle_beta   90.00
_cell.angle_gamma   90.00
#
_symmetry.space_group_name_H-M   'P 1'
#
loop_
_entity.id
_entity.type
_entity.pdbx_description
1 polymer ?
#
loop_
_entity_poly.entity_id
_entity_poly.type
_entity_poly.pdbx_seq_one_letter_code
_entity_poly.pdbx_strand_id
1 'polypeptide(L)'
;MDSHKNIGLTKTVGYQVGVRRTFPISQQQAWSLITGEEGLNAWLGGGGTIIFKPGHQYRTMVGTGEIRIVKPLLQLRLTWQKEGWQRPSTIQIRILSKENNKTTISFHQEHLADQQIREEMKRYWESRLASIEESIQKM
;
A
#
# COMPACT_ATOMS: atom_id res chain seq x y z
N MET A 1 -1.33 -12.96 -30.38
CA MET A 1 -0.69 -12.12 -29.36
C MET A 1 -0.93 -12.73 -27.97
N ASP A 2 0.09 -12.81 -27.20
CA ASP A 2 -0.01 -13.39 -25.87
C ASP A 2 -0.60 -12.38 -24.89
N SER A 3 -1.84 -12.62 -24.43
CA SER A 3 -2.52 -11.73 -23.48
C SER A 3 -1.86 -11.69 -22.10
N HIS A 4 -1.03 -12.69 -21.76
CA HIS A 4 -0.34 -12.73 -20.47
C HIS A 4 0.66 -11.60 -20.30
N LYS A 5 1.21 -11.06 -21.37
CA LYS A 5 2.16 -9.95 -21.33
C LYS A 5 1.51 -8.63 -20.90
N ASN A 6 0.20 -8.54 -20.94
CA ASN A 6 -0.54 -7.33 -20.65
C ASN A 6 -1.35 -7.39 -19.35
N ILE A 7 -1.12 -8.41 -18.51
CA ILE A 7 -1.81 -8.52 -17.23
C ILE A 7 -1.45 -7.30 -16.37
N GLY A 8 -2.46 -6.58 -15.89
CA GLY A 8 -2.28 -5.40 -15.07
C GLY A 8 -1.89 -4.13 -15.80
N LEU A 9 -1.80 -4.18 -17.14
CA LEU A 9 -1.48 -3.00 -17.95
C LEU A 9 -2.75 -2.21 -18.25
N THR A 10 -2.67 -0.90 -18.04
CA THR A 10 -3.75 0.03 -18.39
C THR A 10 -3.21 1.13 -19.29
N LYS A 11 -4.10 1.81 -20.02
CA LYS A 11 -3.70 2.87 -20.95
C LYS A 11 -3.17 4.12 -20.26
N THR A 12 -3.67 4.42 -19.06
CA THR A 12 -3.38 5.70 -18.40
C THR A 12 -2.46 5.58 -17.19
N VAL A 13 -2.45 4.44 -16.51
CA VAL A 13 -1.72 4.29 -15.25
C VAL A 13 -0.61 3.23 -15.30
N GLY A 14 -0.26 2.76 -16.51
CA GLY A 14 0.76 1.74 -16.69
C GLY A 14 0.35 0.40 -16.10
N TYR A 15 1.33 -0.37 -15.65
CA TYR A 15 1.04 -1.60 -14.93
C TYR A 15 0.55 -1.30 -13.52
N GLN A 16 -0.43 -2.07 -13.07
CA GLN A 16 -1.02 -1.90 -11.75
C GLN A 16 -1.26 -3.24 -11.07
N VAL A 17 -1.37 -3.21 -9.75
CA VAL A 17 -1.68 -4.37 -8.94
C VAL A 17 -2.55 -3.93 -7.76
N GLY A 18 -3.45 -4.82 -7.35
CA GLY A 18 -4.29 -4.60 -6.19
C GLY A 18 -4.42 -5.87 -5.37
N VAL A 19 -4.31 -5.74 -4.05
CA VAL A 19 -4.56 -6.84 -3.12
C VAL A 19 -5.38 -6.31 -1.96
N ARG A 20 -6.18 -7.17 -1.34
CA ARG A 20 -6.99 -6.76 -0.19
C ARG A 20 -7.28 -7.97 0.71
N ARG A 21 -7.56 -7.66 1.97
CA ARG A 21 -7.93 -8.66 2.97
C ARG A 21 -8.83 -8.03 4.00
N THR A 22 -9.80 -8.80 4.51
CA THR A 22 -10.71 -8.36 5.56
C THR A 22 -10.23 -8.90 6.90
N PHE A 23 -10.22 -8.01 7.91
CA PHE A 23 -9.74 -8.32 9.25
C PHE A 23 -10.84 -8.07 10.29
N PRO A 24 -10.81 -8.78 11.43
CA PRO A 24 -11.79 -8.60 12.51
C PRO A 24 -11.45 -7.39 13.39
N ILE A 25 -11.34 -6.22 12.80
CA ILE A 25 -11.01 -4.97 13.49
C ILE A 25 -11.94 -3.86 13.00
N SER A 26 -12.04 -2.80 13.80
CA SER A 26 -12.80 -1.61 13.41
C SER A 26 -12.04 -0.77 12.39
N GLN A 27 -12.75 0.12 11.73
CA GLN A 27 -12.17 1.08 10.80
C GLN A 27 -11.12 1.96 11.51
N GLN A 28 -11.42 2.37 12.73
CA GLN A 28 -10.48 3.19 13.51
C GLN A 28 -9.21 2.41 13.87
N GLN A 29 -9.37 1.16 14.26
CA GLN A 29 -8.20 0.30 14.53
C GLN A 29 -7.36 0.10 13.27
N ALA A 30 -8.01 -0.11 12.12
CA ALA A 30 -7.31 -0.26 10.84
C ALA A 30 -6.54 1.01 10.49
N TRP A 31 -7.15 2.18 10.64
CA TRP A 31 -6.49 3.45 10.38
C TRP A 31 -5.28 3.65 11.28
N SER A 32 -5.45 3.40 12.59
CA SER A 32 -4.35 3.51 13.55
C SER A 32 -3.21 2.55 13.25
N LEU A 33 -3.55 1.34 12.80
CA LEU A 33 -2.55 0.35 12.41
C LEU A 33 -1.75 0.81 11.19
N ILE A 34 -2.42 1.30 10.17
CA ILE A 34 -1.77 1.75 8.93
C ILE A 34 -0.88 2.97 9.17
N THR A 35 -1.32 3.92 10.00
CA THR A 35 -0.60 5.17 10.21
C THR A 35 0.32 5.15 11.42
N GLY A 36 0.24 4.14 12.27
CA GLY A 36 1.09 3.99 13.44
C GLY A 36 2.44 3.40 13.09
N GLU A 37 3.39 3.52 14.01
CA GLU A 37 4.76 3.04 13.81
C GLU A 37 4.82 1.54 13.51
N GLU A 38 4.10 0.74 14.29
CA GLU A 38 4.09 -0.71 14.10
C GLU A 38 3.49 -1.09 12.73
N GLY A 39 2.41 -0.42 12.33
CA GLY A 39 1.79 -0.64 11.03
C GLY A 39 2.70 -0.25 9.89
N LEU A 40 3.39 0.88 10.01
CA LEU A 40 4.35 1.32 8.99
C LEU A 40 5.45 0.28 8.80
N ASN A 41 5.95 -0.32 9.87
CA ASN A 41 6.91 -1.41 9.76
C ASN A 41 6.31 -2.62 9.04
N ALA A 42 5.03 -2.90 9.25
CA ALA A 42 4.37 -4.05 8.67
C ALA A 42 4.12 -3.91 7.17
N TRP A 43 3.82 -2.70 6.67
CA TRP A 43 3.48 -2.55 5.25
C TRP A 43 4.50 -1.76 4.42
N LEU A 44 5.28 -0.88 5.03
CA LEU A 44 6.27 -0.07 4.31
C LEU A 44 7.71 -0.52 4.54
N GLY A 45 7.93 -1.47 5.44
CA GLY A 45 9.26 -1.99 5.74
C GLY A 45 10.07 -1.15 6.72
N GLY A 46 9.45 -0.17 7.36
CA GLY A 46 10.12 0.69 8.32
C GLY A 46 11.01 1.73 7.68
N GLY A 47 11.87 2.33 8.48
CA GLY A 47 12.88 3.27 7.97
C GLY A 47 12.67 4.72 8.35
N GLY A 48 11.81 5.02 9.30
CA GLY A 48 11.69 6.39 9.76
C GLY A 48 10.28 6.79 10.15
N THR A 49 10.13 8.05 10.48
CA THR A 49 8.85 8.64 10.83
C THR A 49 8.22 9.26 9.60
N ILE A 50 6.95 9.00 9.39
CA ILE A 50 6.18 9.61 8.30
C ILE A 50 5.15 10.55 8.90
N ILE A 51 5.12 11.78 8.39
CA ILE A 51 4.08 12.74 8.72
C ILE A 51 3.03 12.65 7.63
N PHE A 52 1.80 12.25 8.01
CA PHE A 52 0.71 12.05 7.05
C PHE A 52 0.01 13.38 6.74
N LYS A 53 0.73 14.23 6.02
CA LYS A 53 0.20 15.50 5.50
C LYS A 53 0.53 15.62 4.01
N PRO A 54 -0.41 16.06 3.18
CA PRO A 54 -0.14 16.26 1.75
C PRO A 54 1.10 17.11 1.52
N GLY A 55 1.98 16.65 0.62
CA GLY A 55 3.23 17.31 0.31
C GLY A 55 4.42 16.86 1.14
N HIS A 56 4.21 16.13 2.23
CA HIS A 56 5.32 15.63 3.04
C HIS A 56 6.10 14.56 2.30
N GLN A 57 7.42 14.73 2.19
CA GLN A 57 8.31 13.75 1.60
C GLN A 57 8.80 12.78 2.67
N TYR A 58 8.90 11.51 2.32
CA TYR A 58 9.35 10.49 3.25
C TYR A 58 10.39 9.57 2.61
N ARG A 59 11.16 8.91 3.46
CA ARG A 59 12.17 7.96 3.05
C ARG A 59 12.02 6.67 3.86
N THR A 60 12.18 5.54 3.20
CA THR A 60 12.30 4.24 3.84
C THR A 60 13.68 3.67 3.54
N MET A 61 13.96 2.47 4.04
CA MET A 61 15.26 1.82 3.81
C MET A 61 15.53 1.54 2.33
N VAL A 62 14.48 1.41 1.50
CA VAL A 62 14.64 0.98 0.12
C VAL A 62 14.05 1.95 -0.91
N GLY A 63 13.61 3.12 -0.49
CA GLY A 63 13.03 4.07 -1.44
C GLY A 63 12.52 5.35 -0.80
N THR A 64 11.90 6.18 -1.62
CA THR A 64 11.38 7.49 -1.22
C THR A 64 10.00 7.72 -1.79
N GLY A 65 9.27 8.68 -1.23
CA GLY A 65 7.96 9.04 -1.75
C GLY A 65 7.44 10.34 -1.16
N GLU A 66 6.21 10.66 -1.53
CA GLU A 66 5.53 11.87 -1.07
C GLU A 66 4.08 11.55 -0.74
N ILE A 67 3.59 12.08 0.38
CA ILE A 67 2.19 11.96 0.76
C ILE A 67 1.36 12.88 -0.12
N ARG A 68 0.30 12.35 -0.75
CA ARG A 68 -0.54 13.11 -1.68
C ARG A 68 -1.91 13.41 -1.11
N ILE A 69 -2.61 12.39 -0.60
CA ILE A 69 -3.97 12.53 -0.08
C ILE A 69 -4.04 11.82 1.26
N VAL A 70 -4.64 12.49 2.23
CA VAL A 70 -4.93 11.90 3.54
C VAL A 70 -6.40 12.15 3.85
N LYS A 71 -7.19 11.08 3.86
CA LYS A 71 -8.59 11.12 4.28
C LYS A 71 -8.72 10.22 5.50
N PRO A 72 -8.69 10.79 6.71
CA PRO A 72 -8.69 9.99 7.93
C PRO A 72 -9.79 8.94 7.95
N LEU A 73 -9.43 7.74 8.39
CA LEU A 73 -10.28 6.56 8.46
C LEU A 73 -10.66 5.94 7.12
N LEU A 74 -10.35 6.59 5.99
CA LEU A 74 -10.83 6.16 4.68
C LEU A 74 -9.74 5.82 3.68
N GLN A 75 -8.72 6.68 3.55
CA GLN A 75 -7.82 6.57 2.42
C GLN A 75 -6.50 7.31 2.62
N LEU A 76 -5.43 6.68 2.13
CA LEU A 76 -4.14 7.32 1.93
C LEU A 76 -3.76 7.18 0.45
N ARG A 77 -3.18 8.23 -0.11
CA ARG A 77 -2.56 8.16 -1.42
C ARG A 77 -1.17 8.76 -1.31
N LEU A 78 -0.16 8.03 -1.81
CA LEU A 78 1.23 8.45 -1.72
C LEU A 78 1.98 7.96 -2.94
N THR A 79 3.10 8.60 -3.26
CA THR A 79 4.01 8.09 -4.26
C THR A 79 5.05 7.20 -3.59
N TRP A 80 5.63 6.31 -4.36
CA TRP A 80 6.70 5.43 -3.91
C TRP A 80 7.64 5.13 -5.05
N GLN A 81 8.91 5.43 -4.85
CA GLN A 81 9.96 5.10 -5.82
C GLN A 81 11.03 4.28 -5.14
N LYS A 82 11.05 3.00 -5.45
CA LYS A 82 12.06 2.09 -4.94
C LYS A 82 13.41 2.46 -5.55
N GLU A 83 14.47 2.28 -4.77
CA GLU A 83 15.83 2.51 -5.24
C GLU A 83 16.07 1.72 -6.53
N GLY A 84 16.59 2.40 -7.56
CA GLY A 84 16.80 1.82 -8.88
C GLY A 84 15.65 2.00 -9.86
N TRP A 85 14.48 2.42 -9.42
CA TRP A 85 13.37 2.70 -10.33
C TRP A 85 13.55 4.06 -10.99
N GLN A 86 13.16 4.16 -12.27
CA GLN A 86 13.29 5.40 -13.03
C GLN A 86 12.22 6.43 -12.71
N ARG A 87 11.07 5.98 -12.19
CA ARG A 87 9.98 6.88 -11.85
C ARG A 87 9.21 6.37 -10.65
N PRO A 88 8.52 7.28 -9.94
CA PRO A 88 7.68 6.86 -8.82
C PRO A 88 6.43 6.14 -9.28
N SER A 89 5.98 5.23 -8.45
CA SER A 89 4.65 4.63 -8.55
C SER A 89 3.69 5.40 -7.66
N THR A 90 2.40 5.10 -7.78
CA THR A 90 1.36 5.64 -6.90
C THR A 90 0.75 4.50 -6.10
N ILE A 91 0.77 4.64 -4.78
CA ILE A 91 0.16 3.68 -3.86
C ILE A 91 -1.11 4.30 -3.30
N GLN A 92 -2.20 3.54 -3.31
CA GLN A 92 -3.45 3.93 -2.70
C GLN A 92 -3.85 2.87 -1.69
N ILE A 93 -4.12 3.31 -0.45
CA ILE A 93 -4.56 2.44 0.61
C ILE A 93 -5.97 2.85 0.98
N ARG A 94 -6.91 1.92 0.90
CA ARG A 94 -8.30 2.16 1.27
C ARG A 94 -8.68 1.31 2.47
N ILE A 95 -9.48 1.90 3.34
CA ILE A 95 -10.01 1.26 4.53
C ILE A 95 -11.53 1.21 4.37
N LEU A 96 -12.04 0.00 4.21
CA LEU A 96 -13.44 -0.23 3.86
C LEU A 96 -14.15 -0.95 5.01
N SER A 97 -15.04 -0.24 5.68
CA SER A 97 -15.85 -0.82 6.75
C SER A 97 -16.79 -1.88 6.19
N LYS A 98 -16.88 -3.01 6.87
CA LYS A 98 -17.75 -4.13 6.54
C LYS A 98 -18.67 -4.45 7.70
N GLU A 99 -19.63 -5.33 7.48
CA GLU A 99 -20.55 -5.78 8.51
C GLU A 99 -19.81 -6.55 9.61
N ASN A 100 -20.46 -6.65 10.77
CA ASN A 100 -19.96 -7.43 11.92
C ASN A 100 -18.60 -6.96 12.44
N ASN A 101 -18.39 -5.63 12.42
CA ASN A 101 -17.20 -5.02 12.98
C ASN A 101 -15.92 -5.50 12.28
N LYS A 102 -15.98 -5.72 10.98
CA LYS A 102 -14.85 -6.10 10.15
C LYS A 102 -14.44 -4.94 9.24
N THR A 103 -13.20 -4.94 8.84
CA THR A 103 -12.66 -3.89 7.97
C THR A 103 -11.75 -4.52 6.92
N THR A 104 -11.93 -4.12 5.66
CA THR A 104 -11.07 -4.54 4.57
C THR A 104 -9.99 -3.48 4.37
N ILE A 105 -8.73 -3.91 4.32
CA ILE A 105 -7.60 -3.05 3.95
C ILE A 105 -7.20 -3.43 2.53
N SER A 106 -7.18 -2.43 1.65
CA SER A 106 -6.87 -2.61 0.24
C SER A 106 -5.63 -1.81 -0.12
N PHE A 107 -4.64 -2.46 -0.74
CA PHE A 107 -3.48 -1.82 -1.33
C PHE A 107 -3.60 -1.86 -2.84
N HIS A 108 -3.40 -0.71 -3.48
CA HIS A 108 -3.40 -0.58 -4.93
C HIS A 108 -2.17 0.21 -5.35
N GLN A 109 -1.44 -0.27 -6.33
CA GLN A 109 -0.24 0.42 -6.82
C GLN A 109 -0.29 0.53 -8.34
N GLU A 110 -0.05 1.75 -8.84
CA GLU A 110 -0.11 2.12 -10.26
C GLU A 110 1.24 2.64 -10.74
N HIS A 111 1.34 2.81 -12.05
CA HIS A 111 2.54 3.35 -12.71
C HIS A 111 3.77 2.48 -12.51
N LEU A 112 3.57 1.16 -12.47
CA LEU A 112 4.66 0.21 -12.45
C LEU A 112 5.25 0.06 -13.86
N ALA A 113 6.55 -0.10 -13.96
CA ALA A 113 7.26 -0.01 -15.23
C ALA A 113 6.99 -1.18 -16.16
N ASP A 114 6.86 -2.39 -15.62
CA ASP A 114 6.68 -3.59 -16.43
C ASP A 114 5.97 -4.69 -15.63
N GLN A 115 5.70 -5.80 -16.31
CA GLN A 115 4.98 -6.91 -15.70
C GLN A 115 5.80 -7.61 -14.61
N GLN A 116 7.11 -7.67 -14.75
CA GLN A 116 7.97 -8.28 -13.75
C GLN A 116 7.90 -7.52 -12.42
N ILE A 117 7.97 -6.20 -12.49
CA ILE A 117 7.84 -5.34 -11.31
C ILE A 117 6.43 -5.48 -10.72
N ARG A 118 5.40 -5.55 -11.57
CA ARG A 118 4.03 -5.78 -11.11
C ARG A 118 3.94 -7.09 -10.30
N GLU A 119 4.51 -8.16 -10.79
CA GLU A 119 4.48 -9.45 -10.08
C GLU A 119 5.28 -9.40 -8.77
N GLU A 120 6.41 -8.70 -8.75
CA GLU A 120 7.16 -8.47 -7.52
C GLU A 120 6.32 -7.73 -6.48
N MET A 121 5.65 -6.67 -6.90
CA MET A 121 4.83 -5.87 -6.00
C MET A 121 3.60 -6.63 -5.52
N LYS A 122 3.04 -7.49 -6.35
CA LYS A 122 1.94 -8.36 -5.93
C LYS A 122 2.37 -9.25 -4.76
N ARG A 123 3.51 -9.92 -4.90
CA ARG A 123 4.06 -10.77 -3.82
C ARG A 123 4.40 -9.93 -2.58
N TYR A 124 4.94 -8.74 -2.79
CA TYR A 124 5.26 -7.82 -1.70
C TYR A 124 3.99 -7.48 -0.89
N TRP A 125 2.94 -7.00 -1.56
CA TRP A 125 1.71 -6.60 -0.89
C TRP A 125 1.00 -7.78 -0.22
N GLU A 126 1.01 -8.95 -0.83
CA GLU A 126 0.46 -10.16 -0.20
C GLU A 126 1.20 -10.49 1.09
N SER A 127 2.52 -10.37 1.08
CA SER A 127 3.33 -10.60 2.29
C SER A 127 3.08 -9.54 3.35
N ARG A 128 2.81 -8.29 2.93
CA ARG A 128 2.51 -7.22 3.88
C ARG A 128 1.14 -7.41 4.54
N LEU A 129 0.16 -7.90 3.81
CA LEU A 129 -1.13 -8.24 4.42
C LEU A 129 -0.96 -9.33 5.48
N ALA A 130 -0.09 -10.31 5.24
CA ALA A 130 0.21 -11.33 6.23
C ALA A 130 0.89 -10.73 7.47
N SER A 131 1.80 -9.78 7.29
CA SER A 131 2.44 -9.07 8.40
C SER A 131 1.44 -8.25 9.22
N ILE A 132 0.50 -7.61 8.55
CA ILE A 132 -0.57 -6.85 9.21
C ILE A 132 -1.43 -7.80 10.04
N GLU A 133 -1.76 -8.97 9.51
CA GLU A 133 -2.53 -9.97 10.25
C GLU A 133 -1.81 -10.39 11.53
N GLU A 134 -0.49 -10.60 11.47
CA GLU A 134 0.30 -10.91 12.66
C GLU A 134 0.24 -9.77 13.69
N SER A 135 0.32 -8.53 13.24
CA SER A 135 0.20 -7.37 14.13
C SER A 135 -1.16 -7.33 14.82
N ILE A 136 -2.23 -7.66 14.10
CA ILE A 136 -3.58 -7.70 14.65
C ILE A 136 -3.69 -8.79 15.71
N GLN A 137 -3.10 -9.95 15.49
CA GLN A 137 -3.15 -11.06 16.44
C GLN A 137 -2.44 -10.75 17.76
N LYS A 138 -1.52 -9.79 17.77
CA LYS A 138 -0.78 -9.34 18.95
C LYS A 138 -1.50 -8.21 19.71
N MET A 139 -2.59 -7.73 19.18
CA MET A 139 -3.36 -6.63 19.80
C MET A 139 -4.13 -7.09 21.04
#